data_24df58e13f695fd04548375b151986fe
#
_entry.id   24df58e13f695fd04548375b151986fe
#
_cell.length_a   1.000
_cell.length_b   1.000
_cell.length_c   1.000
_cell.angle_alpha   90.00
_cell.angle_beta   90.00
_cell.angle_gamma   90.00
#
_symmetry.space_group_name_H-M   'P 1'
#
loop_
_entity.id
_entity.type
_entity.pdbx_description
1 polymer ?
#
loop_
_entity_poly.entity_id
_entity_poly.type
_entity_poly.pdbx_seq_one_letter_code
_entity_poly.pdbx_strand_id
1 'polypeptide(L)'
;MSAETMQIHDPSVTDIVDEAEIWSSLLPLDGARVIELGCGAAAHTCAIAGTGRPASVLACEVDDIQHEKNCAATDIPAGVEFARAGAEAIPAEDDSADIVMMFKSLHHVPMESMDAAMAEIRRVLRPGGVVYISEPVYAGDFNEVLRLFHDEGEVRRAAFEAVRRAVAEGTLELAEQRFFNTRNDFEDFADFEDKVLGVTHTEHNLGPELHQTVRETFEQYMGPEGARFEMPIRVDLLRHPAV
;
A
#
# COMPACT_ATOMS: atom_id res chain seq x y z
N MET A 1 20.70 -6.40 -3.46
CA MET A 1 20.56 -7.21 -2.21
C MET A 1 19.91 -8.52 -2.57
N SER A 2 20.05 -9.60 -1.76
CA SER A 2 19.46 -10.91 -2.07
C SER A 2 18.13 -11.11 -1.31
N ALA A 3 17.31 -12.05 -1.80
CA ALA A 3 16.07 -12.44 -1.12
C ALA A 3 16.28 -12.96 0.32
N GLU A 4 17.48 -13.50 0.61
CA GLU A 4 17.83 -13.99 1.95
C GLU A 4 18.06 -12.88 2.98
N THR A 5 18.36 -11.66 2.51
CA THR A 5 18.56 -10.49 3.39
C THR A 5 17.29 -9.70 3.64
N MET A 6 16.19 -10.05 2.96
CA MET A 6 14.90 -9.38 3.16
C MET A 6 14.30 -9.70 4.52
N GLN A 7 13.79 -8.67 5.18
CA GLN A 7 13.15 -8.77 6.48
C GLN A 7 11.68 -8.38 6.37
N ILE A 8 10.81 -9.11 7.04
CA ILE A 8 9.37 -8.76 7.10
C ILE A 8 9.12 -7.60 8.06
N HIS A 9 9.97 -7.44 9.08
CA HIS A 9 9.87 -6.43 10.12
C HIS A 9 11.26 -6.10 10.69
N ASP A 10 11.49 -4.84 11.02
CA ASP A 10 12.62 -4.39 11.82
C ASP A 10 12.10 -3.69 13.09
N PRO A 11 12.07 -4.39 14.24
CA PRO A 11 11.54 -3.83 15.48
C PRO A 11 12.44 -2.77 16.13
N SER A 12 13.62 -2.52 15.59
CA SER A 12 14.52 -1.48 16.09
C SER A 12 14.19 -0.08 15.55
N VAL A 13 13.32 -0.01 14.52
CA VAL A 13 12.92 1.26 13.90
C VAL A 13 11.78 1.88 14.70
N THR A 14 12.00 3.12 15.13
CA THR A 14 11.06 3.92 15.91
C THR A 14 10.71 5.26 15.27
N ASP A 15 11.33 5.58 14.14
CA ASP A 15 11.11 6.86 13.45
C ASP A 15 9.70 6.91 12.87
N ILE A 16 8.95 7.98 13.23
CA ILE A 16 7.65 8.28 12.64
C ILE A 16 7.89 9.25 11.48
N VAL A 17 7.51 8.83 10.28
CA VAL A 17 7.78 9.57 9.04
C VAL A 17 6.51 9.63 8.20
N ASP A 18 6.29 10.74 7.52
CA ASP A 18 5.27 10.82 6.48
C ASP A 18 5.73 9.97 5.27
N GLU A 19 4.86 9.08 4.81
CA GLU A 19 5.16 8.22 3.67
C GLU A 19 5.49 9.02 2.41
N ALA A 20 4.99 10.27 2.31
CA ALA A 20 5.33 11.17 1.22
C ALA A 20 6.82 11.55 1.19
N GLU A 21 7.48 11.65 2.33
CA GLU A 21 8.93 11.88 2.40
C GLU A 21 9.69 10.66 1.89
N ILE A 22 9.21 9.46 2.18
CA ILE A 22 9.83 8.21 1.77
C ILE A 22 9.77 8.05 0.24
N TRP A 23 8.55 8.07 -0.36
CA TRP A 23 8.45 7.90 -1.81
C TRP A 23 9.08 9.06 -2.58
N SER A 24 9.05 10.30 -2.06
CA SER A 24 9.72 11.43 -2.70
C SER A 24 11.24 11.28 -2.76
N SER A 25 11.83 10.63 -1.76
CA SER A 25 13.27 10.39 -1.68
C SER A 25 13.75 9.21 -2.53
N LEU A 26 12.87 8.22 -2.74
CA LEU A 26 13.22 6.95 -3.40
C LEU A 26 12.85 6.91 -4.88
N LEU A 27 11.79 7.63 -5.30
CA LEU A 27 11.24 7.50 -6.65
C LEU A 27 11.75 8.57 -7.62
N PRO A 28 12.27 8.15 -8.79
CA PRO A 28 12.70 9.06 -9.85
C PRO A 28 11.49 9.58 -10.66
N LEU A 29 10.67 10.44 -10.04
CA LEU A 29 9.36 10.88 -10.59
C LEU A 29 9.47 11.79 -11.82
N ASP A 30 10.60 12.46 -12.07
CA ASP A 30 10.70 13.48 -13.12
C ASP A 30 10.51 12.91 -14.52
N GLY A 31 9.39 13.28 -15.16
CA GLY A 31 9.02 12.79 -16.49
C GLY A 31 8.59 11.31 -16.52
N ALA A 32 8.42 10.66 -15.38
CA ALA A 32 8.09 9.25 -15.30
C ALA A 32 6.63 8.95 -15.68
N ARG A 33 6.41 7.82 -16.34
CA ARG A 33 5.10 7.18 -16.51
C ARG A 33 4.90 6.25 -15.33
N VAL A 34 3.93 6.57 -14.50
CA VAL A 34 3.67 5.91 -13.22
C VAL A 34 2.40 5.07 -13.32
N ILE A 35 2.41 3.89 -12.72
CA ILE A 35 1.21 3.07 -12.52
C ILE A 35 1.06 2.85 -11.00
N GLU A 36 -0.10 3.16 -10.46
CA GLU A 36 -0.47 2.83 -9.07
C GLU A 36 -1.52 1.72 -9.10
N LEU A 37 -1.28 0.64 -8.35
CA LEU A 37 -2.17 -0.52 -8.25
C LEU A 37 -2.87 -0.55 -6.89
N GLY A 38 -4.21 -0.60 -6.90
CA GLY A 38 -5.03 -0.48 -5.70
C GLY A 38 -4.99 0.93 -5.14
N CYS A 39 -5.34 1.93 -5.96
CA CYS A 39 -5.22 3.34 -5.58
C CYS A 39 -6.22 3.81 -4.52
N GLY A 40 -7.24 3.00 -4.20
CA GLY A 40 -8.29 3.38 -3.25
C GLY A 40 -8.90 4.73 -3.62
N ALA A 41 -9.00 5.65 -2.67
CA ALA A 41 -9.48 7.01 -2.88
C ALA A 41 -8.49 7.95 -3.61
N ALA A 42 -7.44 7.40 -4.20
CA ALA A 42 -6.43 8.10 -5.00
C ALA A 42 -5.64 9.19 -4.26
N ALA A 43 -5.48 9.06 -2.93
CA ALA A 43 -4.76 10.06 -2.14
C ALA A 43 -3.28 10.17 -2.55
N HIS A 44 -2.57 9.02 -2.65
CA HIS A 44 -1.18 8.99 -3.11
C HIS A 44 -1.06 9.36 -4.59
N THR A 45 -1.98 8.87 -5.45
CA THR A 45 -2.10 9.28 -6.86
C THR A 45 -2.10 10.80 -7.00
N CYS A 46 -3.02 11.47 -6.30
CA CYS A 46 -3.19 12.92 -6.36
C CYS A 46 -1.99 13.66 -5.77
N ALA A 47 -1.43 13.18 -4.65
CA ALA A 47 -0.24 13.77 -4.05
C ALA A 47 0.97 13.71 -5.01
N ILE A 48 1.21 12.56 -5.64
CA ILE A 48 2.33 12.35 -6.57
C ILE A 48 2.13 13.15 -7.86
N ALA A 49 0.95 13.07 -8.49
CA ALA A 49 0.64 13.84 -9.70
C ALA A 49 0.66 15.35 -9.43
N GLY A 50 0.18 15.78 -8.24
CA GLY A 50 0.17 17.18 -7.80
C GLY A 50 1.57 17.79 -7.66
N THR A 51 2.63 16.99 -7.57
CA THR A 51 4.02 17.50 -7.64
C THR A 51 4.37 18.07 -9.02
N GLY A 52 3.62 17.73 -10.05
CA GLY A 52 3.92 18.08 -11.45
C GLY A 52 5.17 17.40 -12.02
N ARG A 53 5.74 16.43 -11.30
CA ARG A 53 6.97 15.71 -11.72
C ARG A 53 6.71 14.59 -12.71
N PRO A 54 5.70 13.68 -12.51
CA PRO A 54 5.39 12.62 -13.45
C PRO A 54 4.86 13.15 -14.78
N ALA A 55 5.12 12.44 -15.87
CA ALA A 55 4.51 12.70 -17.17
C ALA A 55 3.05 12.24 -17.20
N SER A 56 2.75 11.11 -16.53
CA SER A 56 1.40 10.56 -16.39
C SER A 56 1.33 9.62 -15.19
N VAL A 57 0.12 9.44 -14.65
CA VAL A 57 -0.20 8.45 -13.61
C VAL A 57 -1.42 7.67 -14.04
N LEU A 58 -1.29 6.36 -14.23
CA LEU A 58 -2.40 5.42 -14.39
C LEU A 58 -2.72 4.82 -13.03
N ALA A 59 -3.89 5.14 -12.48
CA ALA A 59 -4.35 4.67 -11.18
C ALA A 59 -5.39 3.56 -11.34
N CYS A 60 -5.04 2.35 -10.91
CA CYS A 60 -5.89 1.15 -11.04
C CYS A 60 -6.62 0.87 -9.71
N GLU A 61 -7.93 0.58 -9.80
CA GLU A 61 -8.77 0.22 -8.67
C GLU A 61 -9.72 -0.92 -9.09
N VAL A 62 -9.90 -1.91 -8.20
CA VAL A 62 -10.79 -3.07 -8.44
C VAL A 62 -12.20 -2.86 -7.91
N ASP A 63 -12.36 -2.06 -6.85
CA ASP A 63 -13.66 -1.73 -6.27
C ASP A 63 -14.44 -0.81 -7.22
N ASP A 64 -15.56 -1.30 -7.74
CA ASP A 64 -16.42 -0.57 -8.68
C ASP A 64 -16.91 0.76 -8.11
N ILE A 65 -17.33 0.76 -6.84
CA ILE A 65 -17.87 1.95 -6.17
C ILE A 65 -16.78 3.00 -6.02
N GLN A 66 -15.58 2.59 -5.61
CA GLN A 66 -14.47 3.52 -5.43
C GLN A 66 -13.94 4.02 -6.77
N HIS A 67 -13.84 3.15 -7.78
CA HIS A 67 -13.45 3.54 -9.13
C HIS A 67 -14.42 4.58 -9.73
N GLU A 68 -15.75 4.38 -9.60
CA GLU A 68 -16.75 5.35 -10.06
C GLU A 68 -16.63 6.69 -9.33
N LYS A 69 -16.36 6.69 -8.02
CA LYS A 69 -16.11 7.91 -7.25
C LYS A 69 -14.87 8.66 -7.77
N ASN A 70 -13.77 7.95 -8.03
CA ASN A 70 -12.54 8.52 -8.54
C ASN A 70 -12.77 9.16 -9.93
N CYS A 71 -13.46 8.47 -10.83
CA CYS A 71 -13.80 8.99 -12.16
C CYS A 71 -14.74 10.22 -12.11
N ALA A 72 -15.58 10.33 -11.09
CA ALA A 72 -16.49 11.46 -10.91
C ALA A 72 -15.85 12.68 -10.20
N ALA A 73 -14.67 12.51 -9.60
CA ALA A 73 -13.99 13.57 -8.89
C ALA A 73 -13.52 14.69 -9.84
N THR A 74 -13.65 15.96 -9.42
CA THR A 74 -13.39 17.13 -10.27
C THR A 74 -12.06 17.82 -9.98
N ASP A 75 -11.40 17.46 -8.89
CA ASP A 75 -10.15 18.05 -8.39
C ASP A 75 -8.92 17.15 -8.63
N ILE A 76 -9.00 16.31 -9.64
CA ILE A 76 -7.92 15.40 -10.02
C ILE A 76 -6.82 16.16 -10.77
N PRO A 77 -5.55 16.01 -10.38
CA PRO A 77 -4.43 16.63 -11.09
C PRO A 77 -4.35 16.19 -12.55
N ALA A 78 -3.86 17.08 -13.41
CA ALA A 78 -3.65 16.77 -14.82
C ALA A 78 -2.68 15.58 -15.01
N GLY A 79 -2.95 14.72 -16.01
CA GLY A 79 -2.13 13.57 -16.32
C GLY A 79 -2.47 12.31 -15.50
N VAL A 80 -3.50 12.34 -14.65
CA VAL A 80 -4.04 11.17 -13.98
C VAL A 80 -5.15 10.56 -14.82
N GLU A 81 -5.08 9.26 -15.00
CA GLU A 81 -6.12 8.43 -15.61
C GLU A 81 -6.50 7.30 -14.66
N PHE A 82 -7.80 7.00 -14.54
CA PHE A 82 -8.29 5.89 -13.73
C PHE A 82 -8.65 4.71 -14.60
N ALA A 83 -8.26 3.51 -14.16
CA ALA A 83 -8.65 2.26 -14.79
C ALA A 83 -9.21 1.28 -13.77
N ARG A 84 -10.25 0.53 -14.17
CA ARG A 84 -10.74 -0.59 -13.39
C ARG A 84 -9.90 -1.82 -13.71
N ALA A 85 -8.96 -2.17 -12.84
CA ALA A 85 -8.06 -3.30 -13.03
C ALA A 85 -7.46 -3.79 -11.71
N GLY A 86 -7.19 -5.10 -11.65
CA GLY A 86 -6.37 -5.72 -10.62
C GLY A 86 -4.90 -5.74 -10.98
N ALA A 87 -4.06 -5.99 -9.99
CA ALA A 87 -2.61 -6.08 -10.19
C ALA A 87 -2.19 -7.28 -11.05
N GLU A 88 -3.04 -8.32 -11.14
CA GLU A 88 -2.84 -9.53 -11.95
C GLU A 88 -3.17 -9.34 -13.44
N ALA A 89 -3.73 -8.18 -13.83
CA ALA A 89 -4.09 -7.87 -15.22
C ALA A 89 -4.02 -6.36 -15.48
N ILE A 90 -2.80 -5.83 -15.55
CA ILE A 90 -2.55 -4.39 -15.68
C ILE A 90 -2.85 -3.92 -17.12
N PRO A 91 -3.74 -2.91 -17.33
CA PRO A 91 -4.13 -2.44 -18.66
C PRO A 91 -3.07 -1.48 -19.26
N ALA A 92 -1.86 -1.98 -19.40
CA ALA A 92 -0.72 -1.26 -19.96
C ALA A 92 0.11 -2.19 -20.85
N GLU A 93 0.81 -1.62 -21.81
CA GLU A 93 1.69 -2.36 -22.71
C GLU A 93 2.95 -2.85 -21.97
N ASP A 94 3.63 -3.85 -22.54
CA ASP A 94 4.93 -4.30 -22.05
C ASP A 94 5.94 -3.15 -22.05
N ASP A 95 6.81 -3.09 -21.06
CA ASP A 95 7.90 -2.10 -20.94
C ASP A 95 7.41 -0.63 -21.04
N SER A 96 6.15 -0.36 -20.67
CA SER A 96 5.52 0.97 -20.84
C SER A 96 5.64 1.88 -19.62
N ALA A 97 5.90 1.34 -18.42
CA ALA A 97 5.98 2.10 -17.18
C ALA A 97 7.42 2.32 -16.72
N ASP A 98 7.68 3.48 -16.15
CA ASP A 98 8.95 3.81 -15.48
C ASP A 98 8.91 3.42 -14.00
N ILE A 99 7.72 3.55 -13.39
CA ILE A 99 7.49 3.29 -11.97
C ILE A 99 6.15 2.55 -11.82
N VAL A 100 6.13 1.50 -11.00
CA VAL A 100 4.90 0.87 -10.50
C VAL A 100 4.86 1.03 -8.99
N MET A 101 3.70 1.37 -8.43
CA MET A 101 3.54 1.60 -6.99
C MET A 101 2.36 0.80 -6.45
N MET A 102 2.52 0.31 -5.21
CA MET A 102 1.48 -0.28 -4.39
C MET A 102 1.58 0.28 -2.97
N PHE A 103 0.54 0.97 -2.52
CA PHE A 103 0.46 1.50 -1.17
C PHE A 103 -0.56 0.70 -0.37
N LYS A 104 -0.08 -0.19 0.50
CA LYS A 104 -0.91 -1.03 1.38
C LYS A 104 -1.98 -1.81 0.60
N SER A 105 -1.62 -2.30 -0.60
CA SER A 105 -2.58 -2.90 -1.53
C SER A 105 -2.19 -4.30 -2.02
N LEU A 106 -0.93 -4.72 -1.92
CA LEU A 106 -0.52 -6.06 -2.36
C LEU A 106 -1.16 -7.17 -1.50
N HIS A 107 -1.31 -6.96 -0.20
CA HIS A 107 -1.94 -7.92 0.70
C HIS A 107 -3.45 -8.08 0.45
N HIS A 108 -4.08 -7.18 -0.30
CA HIS A 108 -5.48 -7.32 -0.74
C HIS A 108 -5.63 -8.10 -2.06
N VAL A 109 -4.54 -8.35 -2.78
CA VAL A 109 -4.56 -9.26 -3.94
C VAL A 109 -4.83 -10.69 -3.44
N PRO A 110 -5.75 -11.46 -4.06
CA PRO A 110 -5.93 -12.87 -3.71
C PRO A 110 -4.59 -13.61 -3.66
N MET A 111 -4.35 -14.38 -2.62
CA MET A 111 -3.03 -15.02 -2.39
C MET A 111 -2.56 -15.85 -3.59
N GLU A 112 -3.50 -16.55 -4.25
CA GLU A 112 -3.24 -17.33 -5.46
C GLU A 112 -2.90 -16.47 -6.69
N SER A 113 -3.20 -15.17 -6.66
CA SER A 113 -2.93 -14.23 -7.76
C SER A 113 -1.71 -13.34 -7.51
N MET A 114 -1.09 -13.39 -6.33
CA MET A 114 0.05 -12.52 -6.00
C MET A 114 1.27 -12.74 -6.91
N ASP A 115 1.57 -13.97 -7.27
CA ASP A 115 2.68 -14.27 -8.19
C ASP A 115 2.35 -13.79 -9.62
N ALA A 116 1.09 -13.86 -10.05
CA ALA A 116 0.65 -13.27 -11.32
C ALA A 116 0.74 -11.74 -11.29
N ALA A 117 0.39 -11.12 -10.17
CA ALA A 117 0.56 -9.66 -9.99
C ALA A 117 2.05 -9.26 -10.10
N MET A 118 2.96 -9.99 -9.47
CA MET A 118 4.41 -9.71 -9.60
C MET A 118 4.90 -9.89 -11.03
N ALA A 119 4.38 -10.87 -11.78
CA ALA A 119 4.71 -11.09 -13.20
C ALA A 119 4.17 -9.95 -14.08
N GLU A 120 2.94 -9.47 -13.84
CA GLU A 120 2.35 -8.34 -14.55
C GLU A 120 3.11 -7.02 -14.27
N ILE A 121 3.45 -6.76 -13.01
CA ILE A 121 4.30 -5.63 -12.62
C ILE A 121 5.61 -5.67 -13.41
N ARG A 122 6.24 -6.84 -13.48
CA ARG A 122 7.48 -7.02 -14.26
C ARG A 122 7.26 -6.80 -15.76
N ARG A 123 6.12 -7.24 -16.31
CA ARG A 123 5.78 -7.11 -17.74
C ARG A 123 5.66 -5.64 -18.15
N VAL A 124 4.93 -4.85 -17.38
CA VAL A 124 4.68 -3.43 -17.74
C VAL A 124 5.88 -2.53 -17.46
N LEU A 125 6.77 -2.94 -16.56
CA LEU A 125 7.91 -2.14 -16.14
C LEU A 125 9.06 -2.24 -17.15
N ARG A 126 9.51 -1.11 -17.68
CA ARG A 126 10.66 -1.08 -18.61
C ARG A 126 11.95 -1.53 -17.92
N PRO A 127 12.95 -2.03 -18.69
CA PRO A 127 14.28 -2.32 -18.13
C PRO A 127 14.84 -1.11 -17.36
N GLY A 128 15.29 -1.35 -16.13
CA GLY A 128 15.78 -0.33 -15.20
C GLY A 128 14.71 0.50 -14.51
N GLY A 129 13.41 0.26 -14.80
CA GLY A 129 12.30 0.83 -14.05
C GLY A 129 12.22 0.32 -12.61
N VAL A 130 11.46 0.99 -11.76
CA VAL A 130 11.39 0.69 -10.33
C VAL A 130 9.98 0.33 -9.86
N VAL A 131 9.90 -0.52 -8.86
CA VAL A 131 8.66 -0.86 -8.13
C VAL A 131 8.79 -0.38 -6.70
N TYR A 132 7.78 0.31 -6.20
CA TYR A 132 7.65 0.72 -4.81
C TYR A 132 6.48 -0.04 -4.20
N ILE A 133 6.75 -0.95 -3.28
CA ILE A 133 5.71 -1.71 -2.55
C ILE A 133 5.80 -1.32 -1.08
N SER A 134 4.78 -0.64 -0.59
CA SER A 134 4.64 -0.22 0.80
C SER A 134 3.56 -1.06 1.46
N GLU A 135 3.92 -1.79 2.51
CA GLU A 135 3.01 -2.71 3.21
C GLU A 135 3.05 -2.50 4.73
N PRO A 136 1.90 -2.54 5.41
CA PRO A 136 1.87 -2.51 6.85
C PRO A 136 2.46 -3.81 7.41
N VAL A 137 3.30 -3.68 8.43
CA VAL A 137 3.84 -4.82 9.16
C VAL A 137 2.78 -5.33 10.14
N TYR A 138 2.70 -6.67 10.34
CA TYR A 138 1.79 -7.27 11.32
C TYR A 138 2.34 -7.10 12.74
N ALA A 139 2.40 -5.85 13.21
CA ALA A 139 2.89 -5.41 14.50
C ALA A 139 2.41 -3.98 14.81
N GLY A 140 2.68 -3.51 16.00
CA GLY A 140 2.33 -2.16 16.46
C GLY A 140 0.94 -2.07 17.07
N ASP A 141 0.70 -0.95 17.75
CA ASP A 141 -0.49 -0.74 18.56
C ASP A 141 -1.79 -0.76 17.75
N PHE A 142 -1.78 -0.17 16.56
CA PHE A 142 -2.94 -0.21 15.67
C PHE A 142 -3.31 -1.65 15.27
N ASN A 143 -2.29 -2.48 15.02
CA ASN A 143 -2.51 -3.88 14.67
C ASN A 143 -3.15 -4.68 15.83
N GLU A 144 -2.87 -4.32 17.10
CA GLU A 144 -3.49 -4.99 18.26
C GLU A 144 -5.01 -4.76 18.32
N VAL A 145 -5.49 -3.62 17.84
CA VAL A 145 -6.93 -3.34 17.73
C VAL A 145 -7.50 -3.99 16.46
N LEU A 146 -6.85 -3.80 15.32
CA LEU A 146 -7.32 -4.26 14.00
C LEU A 146 -7.51 -5.78 13.97
N ARG A 147 -6.54 -6.54 14.45
CA ARG A 147 -6.55 -8.01 14.41
C ARG A 147 -7.69 -8.68 15.17
N LEU A 148 -8.39 -7.95 16.04
CA LEU A 148 -9.54 -8.49 16.78
C LEU A 148 -10.73 -8.77 15.86
N PHE A 149 -10.87 -8.02 14.78
CA PHE A 149 -11.99 -8.13 13.86
C PHE A 149 -11.57 -8.27 12.39
N HIS A 150 -10.33 -7.97 12.08
CA HIS A 150 -9.75 -8.06 10.74
C HIS A 150 -8.28 -8.51 10.84
N ASP A 151 -8.09 -9.83 10.96
CA ASP A 151 -6.76 -10.42 11.10
C ASP A 151 -6.12 -10.63 9.72
N GLU A 152 -5.17 -9.76 9.38
CA GLU A 152 -4.45 -9.79 8.10
C GLU A 152 -3.08 -10.48 8.18
N GLY A 153 -2.75 -11.17 9.28
CA GLY A 153 -1.43 -11.78 9.48
C GLY A 153 -1.01 -12.74 8.37
N GLU A 154 -1.95 -13.53 7.85
CA GLU A 154 -1.67 -14.49 6.77
C GLU A 154 -1.44 -13.78 5.43
N VAL A 155 -2.33 -12.87 5.03
CA VAL A 155 -2.24 -12.17 3.73
C VAL A 155 -1.04 -11.23 3.64
N ARG A 156 -0.71 -10.53 4.74
CA ARG A 156 0.50 -9.69 4.80
C ARG A 156 1.79 -10.51 4.70
N ARG A 157 1.82 -11.68 5.32
CA ARG A 157 2.93 -12.61 5.15
C ARG A 157 3.01 -13.16 3.73
N ALA A 158 1.87 -13.53 3.12
CA ALA A 158 1.83 -14.03 1.74
C ALA A 158 2.31 -12.96 0.75
N ALA A 159 1.91 -11.70 0.92
CA ALA A 159 2.41 -10.57 0.13
C ALA A 159 3.93 -10.42 0.22
N PHE A 160 4.49 -10.46 1.43
CA PHE A 160 5.95 -10.44 1.61
C PHE A 160 6.65 -11.60 0.90
N GLU A 161 6.11 -12.83 1.05
CA GLU A 161 6.70 -14.01 0.40
C GLU A 161 6.60 -13.94 -1.14
N ALA A 162 5.56 -13.33 -1.70
CA ALA A 162 5.46 -13.11 -3.16
C ALA A 162 6.57 -12.18 -3.66
N VAL A 163 6.80 -11.06 -2.96
CA VAL A 163 7.92 -10.16 -3.27
C VAL A 163 9.26 -10.88 -3.14
N ARG A 164 9.45 -11.65 -2.08
CA ARG A 164 10.68 -12.40 -1.83
C ARG A 164 10.94 -13.47 -2.89
N ARG A 165 9.89 -14.16 -3.37
CA ARG A 165 10.01 -15.12 -4.49
C ARG A 165 10.42 -14.41 -5.77
N ALA A 166 9.79 -13.29 -6.13
CA ALA A 166 10.15 -12.53 -7.32
C ALA A 166 11.63 -12.09 -7.32
N VAL A 167 12.16 -11.74 -6.15
CA VAL A 167 13.59 -11.42 -5.98
C VAL A 167 14.46 -12.69 -6.06
N ALA A 168 14.06 -13.80 -5.42
CA ALA A 168 14.81 -15.05 -5.44
C ALA A 168 14.93 -15.66 -6.84
N GLU A 169 13.90 -15.51 -7.66
CA GLU A 169 13.83 -16.00 -9.04
C GLU A 169 14.52 -15.07 -10.04
N GLY A 170 14.95 -13.87 -9.58
CA GLY A 170 15.58 -12.88 -10.45
C GLY A 170 14.59 -12.14 -11.38
N THR A 171 13.30 -12.29 -11.15
CA THR A 171 12.24 -11.56 -11.87
C THR A 171 12.37 -10.05 -11.63
N LEU A 172 12.66 -9.67 -10.39
CA LEU A 172 12.98 -8.32 -9.94
C LEU A 172 14.22 -8.35 -9.04
N GLU A 173 14.91 -7.24 -8.93
CA GLU A 173 16.07 -7.07 -8.04
C GLU A 173 15.70 -6.20 -6.86
N LEU A 174 16.05 -6.60 -5.64
CA LEU A 174 15.90 -5.77 -4.45
C LEU A 174 16.94 -4.64 -4.47
N ALA A 175 16.49 -3.40 -4.66
CA ALA A 175 17.33 -2.23 -4.59
C ALA A 175 17.52 -1.77 -3.14
N GLU A 176 16.42 -1.66 -2.38
CA GLU A 176 16.44 -1.19 -0.99
C GLU A 176 15.23 -1.76 -0.22
N GLN A 177 15.39 -2.01 1.09
CA GLN A 177 14.27 -2.11 2.04
C GLN A 177 14.33 -0.94 3.00
N ARG A 178 13.18 -0.31 3.25
CA ARG A 178 13.06 0.78 4.21
C ARG A 178 11.95 0.43 5.21
N PHE A 179 12.23 0.71 6.49
CA PHE A 179 11.27 0.56 7.57
C PHE A 179 11.07 1.92 8.26
N PHE A 180 9.84 2.23 8.61
CA PHE A 180 9.46 3.42 9.35
C PHE A 180 8.09 3.20 9.99
N ASN A 181 7.70 4.08 10.92
CA ASN A 181 6.35 4.10 11.46
C ASN A 181 5.55 5.24 10.82
N THR A 182 4.28 4.99 10.53
CA THR A 182 3.30 6.05 10.27
C THR A 182 2.41 6.21 11.50
N ARG A 183 1.67 7.32 11.57
CA ARG A 183 0.72 7.58 12.64
C ARG A 183 -0.71 7.50 12.16
N ASN A 184 -1.57 6.87 12.94
CA ASN A 184 -3.01 6.93 12.82
C ASN A 184 -3.58 7.61 14.06
N ASP A 185 -4.19 8.78 13.87
CA ASP A 185 -4.78 9.58 14.94
C ASP A 185 -6.32 9.54 14.83
N PHE A 186 -6.98 9.34 15.97
CA PHE A 186 -8.43 9.34 16.09
C PHE A 186 -8.85 10.27 17.23
N GLU A 187 -9.89 11.06 17.02
CA GLU A 187 -10.44 11.95 18.06
C GLU A 187 -11.00 11.13 19.23
N ASP A 188 -11.75 10.09 18.91
CA ASP A 188 -12.36 9.14 19.85
C ASP A 188 -12.69 7.81 19.14
N PHE A 189 -13.39 6.93 19.85
CA PHE A 189 -13.83 5.65 19.28
C PHE A 189 -14.86 5.81 18.16
N ALA A 190 -15.71 6.86 18.19
CA ALA A 190 -16.68 7.08 17.11
C ALA A 190 -15.98 7.48 15.80
N ASP A 191 -14.90 8.27 15.87
CA ASP A 191 -14.06 8.59 14.73
C ASP A 191 -13.35 7.32 14.17
N PHE A 192 -12.91 6.43 15.06
CA PHE A 192 -12.38 5.11 14.66
C PHE A 192 -13.46 4.24 13.97
N GLU A 193 -14.69 4.21 14.52
CA GLU A 193 -15.81 3.47 13.90
C GLU A 193 -16.08 3.99 12.49
N ASP A 194 -16.13 5.29 12.30
CA ASP A 194 -16.41 5.89 10.99
C ASP A 194 -15.29 5.62 9.98
N LYS A 195 -14.04 5.81 10.38
CA LYS A 195 -12.87 5.69 9.50
C LYS A 195 -12.43 4.25 9.22
N VAL A 196 -12.65 3.33 10.16
CA VAL A 196 -12.10 1.97 10.08
C VAL A 196 -13.18 0.91 9.95
N LEU A 197 -14.24 0.95 10.76
CA LEU A 197 -15.32 -0.02 10.71
C LEU A 197 -16.35 0.30 9.62
N GLY A 198 -16.51 1.59 9.28
CA GLY A 198 -17.46 2.10 8.28
C GLY A 198 -16.99 2.01 6.82
N VAL A 199 -15.83 1.41 6.54
CA VAL A 199 -15.31 1.26 5.17
C VAL A 199 -16.22 0.39 4.29
N THR A 200 -16.34 0.73 3.01
CA THR A 200 -17.28 0.08 2.09
C THR A 200 -16.73 -1.19 1.42
N HIS A 201 -15.43 -1.35 1.39
CA HIS A 201 -14.75 -2.47 0.72
C HIS A 201 -14.63 -3.73 1.59
N THR A 202 -14.98 -3.65 2.89
CA THR A 202 -14.95 -4.79 3.82
C THR A 202 -16.15 -4.72 4.73
N GLU A 203 -16.95 -5.80 4.80
CA GLU A 203 -18.02 -5.91 5.78
C GLU A 203 -17.47 -6.39 7.13
N HIS A 204 -17.37 -5.49 8.08
CA HIS A 204 -17.04 -5.82 9.46
C HIS A 204 -18.30 -6.14 10.26
N ASN A 205 -18.72 -7.41 10.28
CA ASN A 205 -19.86 -7.87 11.08
C ASN A 205 -19.45 -8.09 12.54
N LEU A 206 -19.31 -7.00 13.32
CA LEU A 206 -19.02 -7.11 14.73
C LEU A 206 -20.31 -7.36 15.54
N GLY A 207 -20.40 -8.54 16.16
CA GLY A 207 -21.41 -8.76 17.20
C GLY A 207 -21.14 -7.86 18.42
N PRO A 208 -22.16 -7.62 19.28
CA PRO A 208 -22.03 -6.68 20.40
C PRO A 208 -20.86 -6.95 21.37
N GLU A 209 -20.54 -8.21 21.60
CA GLU A 209 -19.42 -8.60 22.49
C GLU A 209 -18.06 -8.26 21.86
N LEU A 210 -17.86 -8.56 20.56
CA LEU A 210 -16.63 -8.22 19.86
C LEU A 210 -16.47 -6.72 19.72
N HIS A 211 -17.54 -5.99 19.38
CA HIS A 211 -17.56 -4.54 19.30
C HIS A 211 -17.13 -3.92 20.64
N GLN A 212 -17.63 -4.42 21.76
CA GLN A 212 -17.22 -3.96 23.09
C GLN A 212 -15.74 -4.25 23.37
N THR A 213 -15.24 -5.42 22.99
CA THR A 213 -13.83 -5.80 23.13
C THR A 213 -12.92 -4.88 22.30
N VAL A 214 -13.31 -4.56 21.07
CA VAL A 214 -12.58 -3.64 20.19
C VAL A 214 -12.53 -2.24 20.83
N ARG A 215 -13.67 -1.75 21.33
CA ARG A 215 -13.75 -0.46 22.03
C ARG A 215 -12.83 -0.43 23.25
N GLU A 216 -12.92 -1.43 24.13
CA GLU A 216 -12.09 -1.50 25.36
C GLU A 216 -10.60 -1.56 25.03
N THR A 217 -10.22 -2.24 23.94
CA THR A 217 -8.83 -2.29 23.49
C THR A 217 -8.39 -0.94 22.95
N PHE A 218 -9.22 -0.30 22.10
CA PHE A 218 -8.96 1.03 21.55
C PHE A 218 -8.80 2.09 22.67
N GLU A 219 -9.70 2.07 23.67
CA GLU A 219 -9.71 3.05 24.77
C GLU A 219 -8.44 3.00 25.63
N GLN A 220 -7.67 1.91 25.60
CA GLN A 220 -6.36 1.85 26.28
C GLN A 220 -5.33 2.81 25.68
N TYR A 221 -5.52 3.22 24.43
CA TYR A 221 -4.64 4.16 23.71
C TYR A 221 -5.15 5.60 23.74
N MET A 222 -6.30 5.86 24.40
CA MET A 222 -6.86 7.21 24.53
C MET A 222 -6.00 8.07 25.46
N GLY A 223 -5.64 9.24 24.95
CA GLY A 223 -4.97 10.31 25.69
C GLY A 223 -5.82 11.59 25.71
N PRO A 224 -5.28 12.71 26.28
CA PRO A 224 -6.00 13.99 26.33
C PRO A 224 -6.34 14.60 24.96
N GLU A 225 -5.65 14.17 23.91
CA GLU A 225 -5.79 14.66 22.53
C GLU A 225 -6.30 13.57 21.56
N GLY A 226 -7.01 12.56 22.06
CA GLY A 226 -7.47 11.41 21.28
C GLY A 226 -6.56 10.18 21.38
N ALA A 227 -6.81 9.18 20.56
CA ALA A 227 -5.98 7.98 20.46
C ALA A 227 -4.92 8.15 19.36
N ARG A 228 -3.70 7.75 19.66
CA ARG A 228 -2.56 7.80 18.73
C ARG A 228 -1.93 6.44 18.59
N PHE A 229 -1.91 5.93 17.38
CA PHE A 229 -1.35 4.62 17.08
C PHE A 229 -0.13 4.76 16.16
N GLU A 230 0.89 3.97 16.45
CA GLU A 230 2.02 3.77 15.55
C GLU A 230 1.78 2.53 14.71
N MET A 231 1.96 2.68 13.41
CA MET A 231 1.83 1.58 12.45
C MET A 231 3.14 1.40 11.72
N PRO A 232 3.86 0.29 11.99
CA PRO A 232 5.09 -0.02 11.26
C PRO A 232 4.81 -0.32 9.80
N ILE A 233 5.60 0.28 8.93
CA ILE A 233 5.54 0.12 7.47
C ILE A 233 6.86 -0.45 6.98
N ARG A 234 6.78 -1.37 6.03
CA ARG A 234 7.88 -1.85 5.23
C ARG A 234 7.72 -1.37 3.80
N VAL A 235 8.77 -0.81 3.23
CA VAL A 235 8.89 -0.53 1.81
C VAL A 235 9.91 -1.46 1.19
N ASP A 236 9.50 -2.18 0.15
CA ASP A 236 10.36 -2.93 -0.74
C ASP A 236 10.51 -2.14 -2.04
N LEU A 237 11.67 -1.52 -2.24
CA LEU A 237 12.02 -0.87 -3.50
C LEU A 237 12.71 -1.90 -4.39
N LEU A 238 12.05 -2.27 -5.48
CA LEU A 238 12.56 -3.25 -6.44
C LEU A 238 12.92 -2.57 -7.75
N ARG A 239 13.71 -3.24 -8.56
CA ARG A 239 14.10 -2.79 -9.90
C ARG A 239 13.94 -3.91 -10.91
N HIS A 240 13.46 -3.56 -12.08
CA HIS A 240 13.57 -4.43 -13.25
C HIS A 240 15.05 -4.55 -13.64
N PRO A 241 15.62 -5.78 -13.73
CA PRO A 241 17.00 -5.97 -14.18
C PRO A 241 17.27 -5.21 -15.49
N ALA A 242 18.40 -4.51 -15.57
CA ALA A 242 18.88 -3.97 -16.84
C ALA A 242 19.43 -5.13 -17.68
N VAL A 243 19.02 -5.23 -18.93
CA VAL A 243 19.51 -6.25 -19.88
C VAL A 243 20.98 -6.01 -20.19
#